data_31bd11e334b940886ebdb1a5d4f32e80
#
_entry.id   31bd11e334b940886ebdb1a5d4f32e80
#
_cell.length_a   1.000
_cell.length_b   1.000
_cell.length_c   1.000
_cell.angle_alpha   90.00
_cell.angle_beta   90.00
_cell.angle_gamma   90.00
#
_symmetry.space_group_name_H-M   'P 1'
#
loop_
_entity.id
_entity.type
_entity.pdbx_description
1 polymer ?
#
loop_
_entity_poly.entity_id
_entity_poly.type
_entity_poly.pdbx_seq_one_letter_code
_entity_poly.pdbx_strand_id
1 'polypeptide(L)'
;MQVLPFEFVGITEWQLKMRLFSVAWLTAFFPAFAVFLLWRLKLSDSIFLRTQKERIIPYVITMFFYWWMYYLSRNFTDQPIALKFFYLGIFVASAIGMTVNNFMKVSLHAMGIAGLTTSVILVSVFYPVNNAVWVLLAILLTALVISARLVVSDHTKKELIVGLLIGVVTQVAAYLWVV
;
A
#
# COMPACT_ATOMS: atom_id res chain seq x y z
N MET A 1 -16.19 -0.95 26.23
CA MET A 1 -16.29 -1.77 25.00
C MET A 1 -15.06 -1.46 24.19
N GLN A 2 -14.11 -2.41 24.02
CA GLN A 2 -12.93 -2.19 23.19
C GLN A 2 -13.37 -2.23 21.72
N VAL A 3 -13.23 -1.12 21.02
CA VAL A 3 -13.49 -1.04 19.60
C VAL A 3 -12.40 -1.84 18.87
N LEU A 4 -12.79 -2.78 18.02
CA LEU A 4 -11.83 -3.55 17.23
C LEU A 4 -11.09 -2.62 16.25
N PRO A 5 -9.80 -2.84 16.00
CA PRO A 5 -8.95 -1.93 15.21
C PRO A 5 -9.37 -1.80 13.74
N PHE A 6 -10.23 -2.66 13.25
CA PHE A 6 -10.78 -2.67 11.90
C PHE A 6 -12.30 -2.48 11.86
N GLU A 7 -12.94 -2.20 13.03
CA GLU A 7 -14.38 -2.02 13.11
C GLU A 7 -14.76 -0.58 12.76
N PHE A 8 -15.72 -0.44 11.87
CA PHE A 8 -16.35 0.83 11.59
C PHE A 8 -17.52 1.03 12.54
N VAL A 9 -17.36 1.97 13.47
CA VAL A 9 -18.37 2.22 14.52
C VAL A 9 -19.42 3.21 14.02
N GLY A 10 -20.70 2.87 14.21
CA GLY A 10 -21.81 3.80 13.98
C GLY A 10 -22.14 4.10 12.53
N ILE A 11 -21.67 3.30 11.57
CA ILE A 11 -21.99 3.46 10.16
C ILE A 11 -23.00 2.43 9.67
N THR A 12 -23.83 2.81 8.70
CA THR A 12 -24.76 1.91 8.03
C THR A 12 -24.05 1.02 7.00
N GLU A 13 -24.68 -0.12 6.62
CA GLU A 13 -24.14 -0.98 5.55
C GLU A 13 -23.87 -0.21 4.24
N TRP A 14 -24.74 0.73 3.90
CA TRP A 14 -24.57 1.56 2.70
C TRP A 14 -23.31 2.42 2.81
N GLN A 15 -23.09 3.08 3.93
CA GLN A 15 -21.90 3.88 4.18
C GLN A 15 -20.63 3.01 4.14
N LEU A 16 -20.67 1.79 4.70
CA LEU A 16 -19.56 0.84 4.62
C LEU A 16 -19.23 0.49 3.15
N LYS A 17 -20.25 0.14 2.36
CA LYS A 17 -20.06 -0.17 0.93
C LYS A 17 -19.47 1.01 0.17
N MET A 18 -19.95 2.24 0.41
CA MET A 18 -19.41 3.44 -0.22
C MET A 18 -17.96 3.72 0.20
N ARG A 19 -17.60 3.47 1.45
CA ARG A 19 -16.21 3.62 1.90
C ARG A 19 -15.29 2.59 1.28
N LEU A 20 -15.67 1.32 1.26
CA LEU A 20 -14.89 0.26 0.61
C LEU A 20 -14.71 0.55 -0.89
N PHE A 21 -15.77 1.00 -1.55
CA PHE A 21 -15.70 1.44 -2.94
C PHE A 21 -14.71 2.61 -3.10
N SER A 22 -14.80 3.64 -2.25
CA SER A 22 -13.89 4.80 -2.29
C SER A 22 -12.43 4.40 -2.07
N VAL A 23 -12.16 3.46 -1.15
CA VAL A 23 -10.82 2.91 -0.92
C VAL A 23 -10.30 2.25 -2.19
N ALA A 24 -11.06 1.31 -2.78
CA ALA A 24 -10.65 0.62 -4.00
C ALA A 24 -10.46 1.60 -5.17
N TRP A 25 -11.35 2.60 -5.28
CA TRP A 25 -11.29 3.61 -6.34
C TRP A 25 -10.05 4.48 -6.23
N LEU A 26 -9.74 5.00 -5.04
CA LEU A 26 -8.62 5.91 -4.81
C LEU A 26 -7.26 5.20 -4.75
N THR A 27 -7.22 3.97 -4.24
CA THR A 27 -5.93 3.28 -4.03
C THR A 27 -5.55 2.32 -5.16
N ALA A 28 -6.50 1.84 -5.95
CA ALA A 28 -6.25 0.92 -7.04
C ALA A 28 -6.62 1.52 -8.40
N PHE A 29 -7.88 1.95 -8.58
CA PHE A 29 -8.35 2.40 -9.89
C PHE A 29 -7.61 3.63 -10.40
N PHE A 30 -7.57 4.73 -9.64
CA PHE A 30 -6.92 5.96 -10.10
C PHE A 30 -5.42 5.81 -10.38
N PRO A 31 -4.62 5.16 -9.52
CA PRO A 31 -3.22 4.89 -9.84
C PRO A 31 -3.04 4.04 -11.11
N ALA A 32 -3.84 2.98 -11.27
CA ALA A 32 -3.78 2.14 -12.47
C ALA A 32 -4.21 2.90 -13.73
N PHE A 33 -5.28 3.69 -13.63
CA PHE A 33 -5.77 4.52 -14.71
C PHE A 33 -4.76 5.61 -15.11
N ALA A 34 -4.06 6.19 -14.15
CA ALA A 34 -2.99 7.14 -14.42
C ALA A 34 -1.84 6.51 -15.23
N VAL A 35 -1.42 5.30 -14.86
CA VAL A 35 -0.40 4.56 -15.63
C VAL A 35 -0.91 4.24 -17.04
N PHE A 36 -2.17 3.83 -17.16
CA PHE A 36 -2.80 3.61 -18.47
C PHE A 36 -2.82 4.87 -19.33
N LEU A 37 -3.19 6.03 -18.76
CA LEU A 37 -3.17 7.31 -19.47
C LEU A 37 -1.77 7.71 -19.91
N LEU A 38 -0.75 7.57 -19.05
CA LEU A 38 0.64 7.87 -19.41
C LEU A 38 1.09 7.05 -20.62
N TRP A 39 0.77 5.76 -20.63
CA TRP A 39 1.05 4.89 -21.77
C TRP A 39 0.24 5.30 -23.00
N ARG A 40 -1.06 5.54 -22.84
CA ARG A 40 -1.95 5.88 -23.98
C ARG A 40 -1.59 7.22 -24.63
N LEU A 41 -1.14 8.20 -23.84
CA LEU A 41 -0.70 9.51 -24.28
C LEU A 41 0.77 9.53 -24.76
N LYS A 42 1.42 8.37 -24.83
CA LYS A 42 2.83 8.21 -25.23
C LYS A 42 3.82 8.98 -24.37
N LEU A 43 3.47 9.26 -23.12
CA LEU A 43 4.35 9.83 -22.11
C LEU A 43 5.20 8.76 -21.39
N SER A 44 4.87 7.50 -21.61
CA SER A 44 5.65 6.32 -21.22
C SER A 44 5.67 5.34 -22.39
N ASP A 45 6.81 4.74 -22.65
CA ASP A 45 6.99 3.77 -23.74
C ASP A 45 6.29 2.44 -23.44
N SER A 46 6.08 2.14 -22.16
CA SER A 46 5.47 0.88 -21.72
C SER A 46 4.59 1.05 -20.49
N ILE A 47 3.46 0.33 -20.46
CA ILE A 47 2.61 0.19 -19.27
C ILE A 47 3.34 -0.47 -18.09
N PHE A 48 4.44 -1.19 -18.36
CA PHE A 48 5.24 -1.87 -17.36
C PHE A 48 6.26 -0.96 -16.64
N LEU A 49 6.41 0.31 -17.08
CA LEU A 49 7.28 1.32 -16.48
C LEU A 49 8.71 0.78 -16.24
N ARG A 50 9.36 0.38 -17.31
CA ARG A 50 10.65 -0.34 -17.26
C ARG A 50 11.80 0.52 -16.77
N THR A 51 11.76 1.82 -17.01
CA THR A 51 12.80 2.77 -16.62
C THR A 51 12.48 3.48 -15.31
N GLN A 52 13.51 3.98 -14.61
CA GLN A 52 13.34 4.79 -13.38
C GLN A 52 12.56 6.08 -13.68
N LYS A 53 12.81 6.72 -14.83
CA LYS A 53 12.16 7.98 -15.22
C LYS A 53 10.65 7.80 -15.43
N GLU A 54 10.23 6.73 -16.09
CA GLU A 54 8.80 6.44 -16.30
C GLU A 54 8.03 6.23 -15.01
N ARG A 55 8.70 5.84 -13.92
CA ARG A 55 8.09 5.59 -12.60
C ARG A 55 7.86 6.85 -11.78
N ILE A 56 8.50 7.99 -12.09
CA ILE A 56 8.41 9.21 -11.30
C ILE A 56 6.95 9.70 -11.22
N ILE A 57 6.28 9.84 -12.37
CA ILE A 57 4.90 10.34 -12.39
C ILE A 57 3.94 9.39 -11.68
N PRO A 58 3.96 8.06 -11.92
CA PRO A 58 3.18 7.10 -11.13
C PRO A 58 3.44 7.18 -9.62
N TYR A 59 4.69 7.35 -9.18
CA TYR A 59 4.99 7.54 -7.75
C TYR A 59 4.32 8.80 -7.20
N VAL A 60 4.41 9.93 -7.90
CA VAL A 60 3.79 11.20 -7.46
C VAL A 60 2.28 11.05 -7.37
N ILE A 61 1.66 10.43 -8.35
CA ILE A 61 0.21 10.21 -8.39
C ILE A 61 -0.24 9.28 -7.25
N THR A 62 0.42 8.14 -7.08
CA THR A 62 0.08 7.20 -5.99
C THR A 62 0.31 7.84 -4.62
N MET A 63 1.40 8.57 -4.46
CA MET A 63 1.71 9.29 -3.23
C MET A 63 0.62 10.32 -2.90
N PHE A 64 0.12 11.07 -3.89
CA PHE A 64 -0.98 12.02 -3.70
C PHE A 64 -2.25 11.31 -3.23
N PHE A 65 -2.68 10.23 -3.90
CA PHE A 65 -3.89 9.50 -3.51
C PHE A 65 -3.76 8.84 -2.15
N TYR A 66 -2.60 8.28 -1.80
CA TYR A 66 -2.37 7.66 -0.49
C TYR A 66 -2.33 8.69 0.63
N TRP A 67 -1.69 9.87 0.39
CA TRP A 67 -1.76 10.99 1.31
C TRP A 67 -3.21 11.45 1.50
N TRP A 68 -3.98 11.56 0.41
CA TRP A 68 -5.39 11.95 0.46
C TRP A 68 -6.22 10.97 1.28
N MET A 69 -6.01 9.66 1.09
CA MET A 69 -6.67 8.63 1.90
C MET A 69 -6.32 8.74 3.38
N TYR A 70 -5.04 8.96 3.71
CA TYR A 70 -4.62 9.21 5.08
C TYR A 70 -5.27 10.47 5.66
N TYR A 71 -5.25 11.58 4.92
CA TYR A 71 -5.89 12.83 5.33
C TYR A 71 -7.38 12.65 5.62
N LEU A 72 -8.13 12.01 4.73
CA LEU A 72 -9.53 11.70 4.94
C LEU A 72 -9.73 10.80 6.17
N SER A 73 -8.92 9.76 6.32
CA SER A 73 -9.04 8.81 7.44
C SER A 73 -8.78 9.47 8.80
N ARG A 74 -7.89 10.47 8.86
CA ARG A 74 -7.66 11.25 10.08
C ARG A 74 -8.88 12.04 10.53
N ASN A 75 -9.58 12.64 9.57
CA ASN A 75 -10.69 13.55 9.83
C ASN A 75 -12.02 12.83 10.11
N PHE A 76 -12.09 11.53 9.84
CA PHE A 76 -13.25 10.73 10.17
C PHE A 76 -13.06 10.02 11.53
N THR A 77 -13.94 10.32 12.48
CA THR A 77 -13.89 9.73 13.83
C THR A 77 -14.24 8.24 13.85
N ASP A 78 -14.99 7.79 12.85
CA ASP A 78 -15.50 6.44 12.68
C ASP A 78 -14.57 5.54 11.82
N GLN A 79 -13.38 6.03 11.43
CA GLN A 79 -12.40 5.22 10.70
C GLN A 79 -11.61 4.29 11.64
N PRO A 80 -11.51 3.00 11.30
CA PRO A 80 -10.67 2.06 12.03
C PRO A 80 -9.22 2.53 12.11
N ILE A 81 -8.62 2.38 13.29
CA ILE A 81 -7.22 2.77 13.51
C ILE A 81 -6.27 1.99 12.59
N ALA A 82 -6.59 0.73 12.29
CA ALA A 82 -5.83 -0.09 11.37
C ALA A 82 -5.71 0.53 9.96
N LEU A 83 -6.77 1.16 9.47
CA LEU A 83 -6.74 1.85 8.20
C LEU A 83 -5.93 3.16 8.26
N LYS A 84 -5.97 3.88 9.39
CA LYS A 84 -5.22 5.13 9.55
C LYS A 84 -3.71 4.88 9.43
N PHE A 85 -3.16 3.93 10.19
CA PHE A 85 -1.74 3.64 10.08
C PHE A 85 -1.37 2.95 8.76
N PHE A 86 -2.27 2.12 8.19
CA PHE A 86 -2.04 1.54 6.87
C PHE A 86 -1.88 2.61 5.79
N TYR A 87 -2.78 3.60 5.72
CA TYR A 87 -2.69 4.66 4.72
C TYR A 87 -1.48 5.56 4.91
N LEU A 88 -1.11 5.87 6.16
CA LEU A 88 0.13 6.59 6.44
C LEU A 88 1.35 5.79 5.97
N GLY A 89 1.39 4.50 6.27
CA GLY A 89 2.49 3.61 5.89
C GLY A 89 2.69 3.53 4.39
N ILE A 90 1.62 3.33 3.60
CA ILE A 90 1.73 3.27 2.13
C ILE A 90 2.08 4.64 1.50
N PHE A 91 1.63 5.74 2.10
CA PHE A 91 2.04 7.09 1.69
C PHE A 91 3.55 7.29 1.91
N VAL A 92 4.04 7.03 3.11
CA VAL A 92 5.47 7.17 3.45
C VAL A 92 6.32 6.20 2.62
N ALA A 93 5.85 4.96 2.42
CA ALA A 93 6.51 3.99 1.55
C ALA A 93 6.66 4.53 0.12
N SER A 94 5.61 5.14 -0.43
CA SER A 94 5.65 5.72 -1.78
C SER A 94 6.65 6.88 -1.86
N ALA A 95 6.73 7.74 -0.85
CA ALA A 95 7.68 8.85 -0.78
C ALA A 95 9.13 8.36 -0.69
N ILE A 96 9.40 7.38 0.18
CA ILE A 96 10.73 6.77 0.29
C ILE A 96 11.07 6.00 -1.00
N GLY A 97 10.12 5.24 -1.54
CA GLY A 97 10.30 4.50 -2.80
C GLY A 97 10.65 5.42 -3.96
N MET A 98 9.99 6.58 -4.07
CA MET A 98 10.32 7.60 -5.07
C MET A 98 11.74 8.15 -4.88
N THR A 99 12.13 8.42 -3.64
CA THR A 99 13.50 8.91 -3.34
C THR A 99 14.55 7.88 -3.71
N VAL A 100 14.35 6.62 -3.31
CA VAL A 100 15.28 5.53 -3.62
C VAL A 100 15.30 5.22 -5.12
N ASN A 101 14.18 5.41 -5.82
CA ASN A 101 14.10 5.20 -7.28
C ASN A 101 15.06 6.11 -8.07
N ASN A 102 15.55 7.22 -7.51
CA ASN A 102 16.57 8.04 -8.15
C ASN A 102 17.94 7.34 -8.21
N PHE A 103 18.22 6.41 -7.29
CA PHE A 103 19.49 5.70 -7.18
C PHE A 103 19.42 4.28 -7.73
N MET A 104 18.30 3.58 -7.49
CA MET A 104 18.07 2.22 -7.95
C MET A 104 16.58 1.96 -8.15
N LYS A 105 16.23 1.06 -9.06
CA LYS A 105 14.85 0.60 -9.20
C LYS A 105 14.39 -0.06 -7.91
N VAL A 106 13.14 0.20 -7.49
CA VAL A 106 12.51 -0.49 -6.37
C VAL A 106 11.22 -1.14 -6.84
N SER A 107 10.93 -2.33 -6.36
CA SER A 107 9.70 -3.02 -6.70
C SER A 107 8.53 -2.47 -5.88
N LEU A 108 7.64 -1.71 -6.53
CA LEU A 108 6.38 -1.22 -5.93
C LEU A 108 5.51 -2.36 -5.41
N HIS A 109 5.47 -3.50 -6.13
CA HIS A 109 4.70 -4.67 -5.72
C HIS A 109 5.27 -5.31 -4.44
N ALA A 110 6.60 -5.44 -4.34
CA ALA A 110 7.25 -5.96 -3.13
C ALA A 110 6.99 -5.03 -1.93
N MET A 111 7.09 -3.71 -2.15
CA MET A 111 6.82 -2.70 -1.14
C MET A 111 5.36 -2.72 -0.66
N GLY A 112 4.40 -2.80 -1.60
CA GLY A 112 2.98 -2.83 -1.28
C GLY A 112 2.57 -4.10 -0.52
N ILE A 113 3.01 -5.28 -0.98
CA ILE A 113 2.66 -6.54 -0.32
C ILE A 113 3.31 -6.67 1.06
N ALA A 114 4.54 -6.18 1.23
CA ALA A 114 5.20 -6.15 2.53
C ALA A 114 4.47 -5.22 3.52
N GLY A 115 4.05 -4.03 3.06
CA GLY A 115 3.25 -3.12 3.88
C GLY A 115 1.93 -3.75 4.31
N LEU A 116 1.19 -4.38 3.39
CA LEU A 116 -0.05 -5.08 3.70
C LEU A 116 0.18 -6.19 4.75
N THR A 117 1.15 -7.06 4.51
CA THR A 117 1.46 -8.18 5.42
C THR A 117 1.86 -7.68 6.80
N THR A 118 2.70 -6.64 6.86
CA THR A 118 3.11 -6.03 8.13
C THR A 118 1.91 -5.44 8.87
N SER A 119 0.99 -4.76 8.19
CA SER A 119 -0.24 -4.24 8.82
C SER A 119 -1.09 -5.34 9.42
N VAL A 120 -1.30 -6.44 8.69
CA VAL A 120 -2.07 -7.59 9.19
C VAL A 120 -1.40 -8.22 10.41
N ILE A 121 -0.07 -8.36 10.40
CA ILE A 121 0.70 -8.87 11.54
C ILE A 121 0.59 -7.93 12.74
N LEU A 122 0.76 -6.61 12.55
CA LEU A 122 0.63 -5.63 13.64
C LEU A 122 -0.74 -5.68 14.31
N VAL A 123 -1.82 -5.75 13.50
CA VAL A 123 -3.17 -5.93 14.02
C VAL A 123 -3.30 -7.23 14.81
N SER A 124 -2.74 -8.32 14.31
CA SER A 124 -2.81 -9.63 14.96
C SER A 124 -2.05 -9.70 16.29
N VAL A 125 -0.91 -8.99 16.38
CA VAL A 125 -0.04 -9.00 17.57
C VAL A 125 -0.54 -8.06 18.65
N PHE A 126 -0.98 -6.87 18.30
CA PHE A 126 -1.28 -5.82 19.28
C PHE A 126 -2.77 -5.69 19.63
N TYR A 127 -3.65 -6.38 18.94
CA TYR A 127 -5.07 -6.37 19.23
C TYR A 127 -5.60 -7.78 19.52
N PRO A 128 -6.57 -7.94 20.43
CA PRO A 128 -7.07 -9.25 20.87
C PRO A 128 -8.04 -9.86 19.83
N VAL A 129 -7.55 -10.08 18.62
CA VAL A 129 -8.32 -10.67 17.50
C VAL A 129 -7.61 -11.88 16.93
N ASN A 130 -8.36 -12.95 16.71
CA ASN A 130 -7.80 -14.13 16.07
C ASN A 130 -7.75 -13.95 14.54
N ASN A 131 -6.64 -13.40 14.07
CA ASN A 131 -6.38 -13.13 12.65
C ASN A 131 -5.42 -14.14 12.00
N ALA A 132 -5.17 -15.29 12.61
CA ALA A 132 -4.16 -16.25 12.15
C ALA A 132 -4.32 -16.65 10.68
N VAL A 133 -5.56 -16.86 10.23
CA VAL A 133 -5.85 -17.19 8.82
C VAL A 133 -5.45 -16.02 7.90
N TRP A 134 -5.75 -14.80 8.28
CA TRP A 134 -5.40 -13.61 7.48
C TRP A 134 -3.90 -13.36 7.43
N VAL A 135 -3.19 -13.61 8.54
CA VAL A 135 -1.71 -13.57 8.59
C VAL A 135 -1.13 -14.61 7.64
N LEU A 136 -1.62 -15.86 7.70
CA LEU A 136 -1.17 -16.92 6.80
C LEU A 136 -1.41 -16.55 5.33
N LEU A 137 -2.61 -16.08 5.00
CA LEU A 137 -2.94 -15.65 3.64
C LEU A 137 -2.05 -14.50 3.15
N ALA A 138 -1.77 -13.51 4.01
CA ALA A 138 -0.90 -12.40 3.67
C ALA A 138 0.55 -12.85 3.40
N ILE A 139 1.07 -13.79 4.20
CA ILE A 139 2.39 -14.38 3.99
C ILE A 139 2.43 -15.17 2.67
N LEU A 140 1.43 -15.99 2.40
CA LEU A 140 1.34 -16.76 1.15
C LEU A 140 1.25 -15.83 -0.07
N LEU A 141 0.44 -14.78 0.00
CA LEU A 141 0.35 -13.75 -1.05
C LEU A 141 1.69 -13.03 -1.26
N THR A 142 2.41 -12.74 -0.17
CA THR A 142 3.76 -12.15 -0.27
C THR A 142 4.70 -13.08 -1.01
N ALA A 143 4.75 -14.35 -0.66
CA ALA A 143 5.58 -15.34 -1.33
C ALA A 143 5.22 -15.46 -2.82
N LEU A 144 3.93 -15.48 -3.14
CA LEU A 144 3.43 -15.55 -4.52
C LEU A 144 3.84 -14.31 -5.34
N VAL A 145 3.63 -13.11 -4.79
CA VAL A 145 3.99 -11.85 -5.48
C VAL A 145 5.49 -11.77 -5.71
N ILE A 146 6.31 -12.08 -4.71
CA ILE A 146 7.77 -12.05 -4.84
C ILE A 146 8.25 -13.07 -5.87
N SER A 147 7.72 -14.31 -5.85
CA SER A 147 8.03 -15.34 -6.83
C SER A 147 7.66 -14.91 -8.25
N ALA A 148 6.45 -14.36 -8.43
CA ALA A 148 6.01 -13.85 -9.71
C ALA A 148 6.90 -12.71 -10.22
N ARG A 149 7.33 -11.80 -9.34
CA ARG A 149 8.23 -10.70 -9.73
C ARG A 149 9.64 -11.17 -10.06
N LEU A 150 10.12 -12.26 -9.47
CA LEU A 150 11.39 -12.87 -9.83
C LEU A 150 11.35 -13.53 -11.22
N VAL A 151 10.21 -14.13 -11.59
CA VAL A 151 10.06 -14.87 -12.86
C VAL A 151 9.71 -13.96 -14.03
N VAL A 152 8.77 -13.01 -13.82
CA VAL A 152 8.14 -12.26 -14.92
C VAL A 152 8.74 -10.87 -15.11
N SER A 153 9.42 -10.31 -14.13
CA SER A 153 9.85 -8.92 -14.18
C SER A 153 11.35 -8.71 -14.30
N ASP A 154 11.71 -7.50 -14.75
CA ASP A 154 13.09 -7.02 -14.83
C ASP A 154 13.67 -6.60 -13.47
N HIS A 155 13.17 -7.17 -12.35
CA HIS A 155 13.65 -6.84 -11.01
C HIS A 155 14.71 -7.82 -10.52
N THR A 156 15.80 -7.26 -10.01
CA THR A 156 16.84 -8.02 -9.32
C THR A 156 16.38 -8.39 -7.89
N LYS A 157 17.01 -9.41 -7.30
CA LYS A 157 16.77 -9.80 -5.90
C LYS A 157 16.97 -8.60 -4.95
N LYS A 158 17.98 -7.77 -5.19
CA LYS A 158 18.26 -6.56 -4.36
C LYS A 158 17.10 -5.57 -4.41
N GLU A 159 16.54 -5.29 -5.59
CA GLU A 159 15.41 -4.37 -5.77
C GLU A 159 14.13 -4.86 -5.06
N LEU A 160 13.92 -6.18 -5.03
CA LEU A 160 12.82 -6.80 -4.29
C LEU A 160 13.03 -6.71 -2.77
N ILE A 161 14.24 -7.03 -2.28
CA ILE A 161 14.56 -6.95 -0.84
C ILE A 161 14.43 -5.52 -0.34
N VAL A 162 14.94 -4.53 -1.07
CA VAL A 162 14.80 -3.12 -0.69
C VAL A 162 13.33 -2.72 -0.66
N GLY A 163 12.53 -3.15 -1.64
CA GLY A 163 11.09 -2.93 -1.62
C GLY A 163 10.41 -3.52 -0.39
N LEU A 164 10.71 -4.78 -0.06
CA LEU A 164 10.19 -5.45 1.15
C LEU A 164 10.56 -4.67 2.42
N LEU A 165 11.82 -4.28 2.57
CA LEU A 165 12.31 -3.53 3.74
C LEU A 165 11.60 -2.18 3.88
N ILE A 166 11.44 -1.42 2.79
CA ILE A 166 10.70 -0.16 2.80
C ILE A 166 9.26 -0.40 3.27
N GLY A 167 8.57 -1.40 2.72
CA GLY A 167 7.19 -1.71 3.10
C GLY A 167 7.04 -2.06 4.58
N VAL A 168 7.94 -2.89 5.11
CA VAL A 168 7.94 -3.28 6.55
C VAL A 168 8.23 -2.07 7.43
N VAL A 169 9.34 -1.39 7.20
CA VAL A 169 9.81 -0.29 8.07
C VAL A 169 8.81 0.86 8.11
N THR A 170 8.27 1.25 6.96
CA THR A 170 7.30 2.35 6.89
C THR A 170 5.99 2.01 7.58
N GLN A 171 5.57 0.75 7.52
CA GLN A 171 4.35 0.32 8.17
C GLN A 171 4.48 0.23 9.69
N VAL A 172 5.63 -0.24 10.18
CA VAL A 172 5.95 -0.23 11.62
C VAL A 172 6.04 1.22 12.12
N ALA A 173 6.74 2.09 11.41
CA ALA A 173 6.85 3.50 11.78
C ALA A 173 5.48 4.21 11.79
N ALA A 174 4.62 3.93 10.81
CA ALA A 174 3.27 4.48 10.75
C ALA A 174 2.40 3.98 11.91
N TYR A 175 2.52 2.72 12.28
CA TYR A 175 1.84 2.16 13.46
C TYR A 175 2.27 2.90 14.73
N LEU A 176 3.58 3.03 14.97
CA LEU A 176 4.12 3.72 16.15
C LEU A 176 3.75 5.21 16.21
N TRP A 177 3.46 5.82 15.07
CA TRP A 177 3.05 7.22 15.00
C TRP A 177 1.56 7.44 15.27
N VAL A 178 0.72 6.50 14.86
CA VAL A 178 -0.75 6.63 14.89
C VAL A 178 -1.36 6.08 16.17
N VAL A 179 -0.73 5.04 16.75
CA VAL A 179 -1.17 4.32 17.94
C VAL A 179 -0.40 4.79 19.16
#